data_817bdd0bdea93c50ad1dd13f959d7f05
#
_entry.id   817bdd0bdea93c50ad1dd13f959d7f05
#
_cell.length_a   1.000
_cell.length_b   1.000
_cell.length_c   1.000
_cell.angle_alpha   90.00
_cell.angle_beta   90.00
_cell.angle_gamma   90.00
#
_symmetry.space_group_name_H-M   'P 1'
#
loop_
_entity.id
_entity.type
_entity.pdbx_description
1 polymer ?
#
loop_
_entity_poly.entity_id
_entity_poly.type
_entity_poly.pdbx_seq_one_letter_code
_entity_poly.pdbx_strand_id
1 'polypeptide(L)'
;MGLLENKIVLITGASRGIGKAIAEECVNQGATVAFTYLSSEEKARALETELTANGGKAKGFRSDASKFDDAQKLVDDVVAEFGTIDVLVNNAGITRDNLLMRMTEEMWDEVINTNLKSAFNLTKAVQRPMLKARKGSIINMSSVVGVKGNAGQSNYAASKAGLIGFTKSIAAELGSRNIRCNAIAPGFIETEMTEALDQKVVEEWRNGIPLKRGGQPIDVANATVFLASDMSAYITGQTLHVCGGMLM
;
A
#
# COMPACT_ATOMS: atom_id res chain seq x y z
N MET A 1 -4.76 24.48 -3.09
CA MET A 1 -5.74 23.49 -2.61
C MET A 1 -5.21 22.13 -3.00
N GLY A 2 -4.96 21.27 -2.01
CA GLY A 2 -4.38 19.94 -2.26
C GLY A 2 -5.39 18.97 -2.88
N LEU A 3 -4.90 17.96 -3.58
CA LEU A 3 -5.75 16.94 -4.25
C LEU A 3 -6.55 16.09 -3.27
N LEU A 4 -6.13 16.01 -2.00
CA LEU A 4 -6.73 15.19 -0.95
C LEU A 4 -7.30 16.02 0.21
N GLU A 5 -7.61 17.29 -0.04
CA GLU A 5 -8.18 18.18 0.96
C GLU A 5 -9.40 17.55 1.64
N ASN A 6 -9.40 17.54 2.97
CA ASN A 6 -10.44 16.95 3.82
C ASN A 6 -10.69 15.45 3.64
N LYS A 7 -9.80 14.69 2.99
CA LYS A 7 -9.90 13.22 2.92
C LYS A 7 -9.18 12.58 4.10
N ILE A 8 -9.76 11.52 4.64
CA ILE A 8 -9.15 10.67 5.66
C ILE A 8 -8.54 9.47 4.96
N VAL A 9 -7.21 9.32 5.04
CA VAL A 9 -6.44 8.26 4.39
C VAL A 9 -5.88 7.30 5.44
N LEU A 10 -6.25 6.03 5.37
CA LEU A 10 -5.69 4.95 6.19
C LEU A 10 -4.62 4.21 5.39
N ILE A 11 -3.38 4.17 5.90
CA ILE A 11 -2.22 3.56 5.25
C ILE A 11 -1.62 2.48 6.15
N THR A 12 -1.47 1.26 5.65
CA THR A 12 -0.81 0.21 6.41
C THR A 12 0.70 0.17 6.16
N GLY A 13 1.48 -0.05 7.24
CA GLY A 13 2.93 -0.20 7.14
C GLY A 13 3.66 1.07 6.69
N ALA A 14 3.32 2.23 7.27
CA ALA A 14 3.87 3.52 6.86
C ALA A 14 5.11 3.97 7.63
N SER A 15 5.67 3.15 8.53
CA SER A 15 6.83 3.56 9.35
C SER A 15 8.14 3.76 8.56
N ARG A 16 8.20 3.36 7.29
CA ARG A 16 9.38 3.49 6.40
C ARG A 16 9.03 3.30 4.92
N GLY A 17 10.02 3.57 4.06
CA GLY A 17 9.98 3.24 2.63
C GLY A 17 8.79 3.85 1.89
N ILE A 18 8.15 3.07 1.01
CA ILE A 18 7.02 3.52 0.19
C ILE A 18 5.87 4.01 1.05
N GLY A 19 5.53 3.30 2.14
CA GLY A 19 4.43 3.69 3.02
C GLY A 19 4.65 5.05 3.70
N LYS A 20 5.90 5.35 4.12
CA LYS A 20 6.27 6.66 4.67
C LYS A 20 6.07 7.76 3.62
N ALA A 21 6.62 7.58 2.42
CA ALA A 21 6.48 8.56 1.34
C ALA A 21 5.02 8.80 0.94
N ILE A 22 4.17 7.75 0.97
CA ILE A 22 2.73 7.90 0.73
C ILE A 22 2.09 8.75 1.83
N ALA A 23 2.45 8.52 3.11
CA ALA A 23 1.91 9.29 4.22
C ALA A 23 2.29 10.76 4.13
N GLU A 24 3.57 11.04 3.85
CA GLU A 24 4.10 12.39 3.64
C GLU A 24 3.38 13.12 2.50
N GLU A 25 3.29 12.48 1.34
CA GLU A 25 2.67 13.10 0.18
C GLU A 25 1.14 13.27 0.37
N CYS A 26 0.46 12.33 1.01
CA CYS A 26 -0.96 12.52 1.35
C CYS A 26 -1.18 13.74 2.25
N VAL A 27 -0.33 13.95 3.27
CA VAL A 27 -0.40 15.14 4.14
C VAL A 27 -0.10 16.41 3.34
N ASN A 28 0.92 16.40 2.47
CA ASN A 28 1.25 17.54 1.60
C ASN A 28 0.08 17.92 0.68
N GLN A 29 -0.75 16.94 0.31
CA GLN A 29 -1.96 17.15 -0.49
C GLN A 29 -3.22 17.46 0.33
N GLY A 30 -3.09 17.74 1.62
CA GLY A 30 -4.17 18.20 2.51
C GLY A 30 -4.99 17.10 3.16
N ALA A 31 -4.54 15.82 3.10
CA ALA A 31 -5.22 14.73 3.79
C ALA A 31 -4.94 14.72 5.29
N THR A 32 -5.89 14.16 6.05
CA THR A 32 -5.62 13.63 7.39
C THR A 32 -5.20 12.16 7.24
N VAL A 33 -4.06 11.78 7.82
CA VAL A 33 -3.47 10.45 7.64
C VAL A 33 -3.56 9.64 8.93
N ALA A 34 -4.27 8.51 8.88
CA ALA A 34 -4.13 7.42 9.83
C ALA A 34 -3.13 6.40 9.26
N PHE A 35 -2.13 6.00 10.03
CA PHE A 35 -1.18 5.00 9.54
C PHE A 35 -0.91 3.92 10.58
N THR A 36 -0.51 2.72 10.12
CA THR A 36 -0.24 1.62 11.03
C THR A 36 1.23 1.25 11.12
N TYR A 37 1.59 0.75 12.30
CA TYR A 37 2.84 0.08 12.59
C TYR A 37 2.58 -1.19 13.42
N LEU A 38 3.50 -2.15 13.39
CA LEU A 38 3.40 -3.37 14.19
C LEU A 38 4.36 -3.35 15.38
N SER A 39 5.66 -3.19 15.12
CA SER A 39 6.71 -3.27 16.13
C SER A 39 7.57 -2.00 16.24
N SER A 40 7.54 -1.13 15.25
CA SER A 40 8.43 0.06 15.18
C SER A 40 7.74 1.30 15.75
N GLU A 41 7.39 1.27 17.05
CA GLU A 41 6.67 2.38 17.71
C GLU A 41 7.47 3.69 17.67
N GLU A 42 8.76 3.65 17.94
CA GLU A 42 9.62 4.82 17.90
C GLU A 42 9.62 5.51 16.53
N LYS A 43 9.78 4.72 15.44
CA LYS A 43 9.70 5.24 14.07
C LYS A 43 8.31 5.79 13.74
N ALA A 44 7.26 5.17 14.27
CA ALA A 44 5.90 5.64 14.07
C ALA A 44 5.64 6.98 14.77
N ARG A 45 6.12 7.15 16.01
CA ARG A 45 6.03 8.43 16.73
C ARG A 45 6.86 9.52 16.07
N ALA A 46 8.06 9.20 15.57
CA ALA A 46 8.89 10.15 14.82
C ALA A 46 8.18 10.62 13.55
N LEU A 47 7.58 9.69 12.80
CA LEU A 47 6.81 10.02 11.61
C LEU A 47 5.57 10.88 11.95
N GLU A 48 4.83 10.54 13.00
CA GLU A 48 3.68 11.35 13.46
C GLU A 48 4.10 12.79 13.78
N THR A 49 5.23 12.95 14.48
CA THR A 49 5.79 14.28 14.79
C THR A 49 6.18 15.02 13.51
N GLU A 50 6.86 14.35 12.57
CA GLU A 50 7.28 14.93 11.28
C GLU A 50 6.07 15.40 10.46
N LEU A 51 5.04 14.57 10.33
CA LEU A 51 3.83 14.86 9.56
C LEU A 51 2.99 15.99 10.17
N THR A 52 3.07 16.17 11.48
CA THR A 52 2.28 17.23 12.19
C THR A 52 3.04 18.53 12.38
N ALA A 53 4.36 18.55 12.23
CA ALA A 53 5.22 19.72 12.47
C ALA A 53 4.83 20.97 11.66
N ASN A 54 4.30 20.77 10.44
CA ASN A 54 3.92 21.85 9.52
C ASN A 54 2.38 22.03 9.41
N GLY A 55 1.65 21.67 10.46
CA GLY A 55 0.19 21.81 10.51
C GLY A 55 -0.58 20.66 9.82
N GLY A 56 0.10 19.61 9.40
CA GLY A 56 -0.52 18.38 8.93
C GLY A 56 -1.29 17.67 10.04
N LYS A 57 -2.17 16.74 9.66
CA LYS A 57 -2.91 15.91 10.59
C LYS A 57 -2.57 14.44 10.35
N ALA A 58 -1.91 13.80 11.31
CA ALA A 58 -1.55 12.40 11.24
C ALA A 58 -1.61 11.74 12.61
N LYS A 59 -1.93 10.43 12.64
CA LYS A 59 -1.91 9.61 13.84
C LYS A 59 -1.50 8.17 13.53
N GLY A 60 -0.56 7.65 14.32
CA GLY A 60 -0.11 6.27 14.25
C GLY A 60 -0.96 5.33 15.09
N PHE A 61 -1.31 4.17 14.58
CA PHE A 61 -2.05 3.12 15.25
C PHE A 61 -1.25 1.81 15.23
N ARG A 62 -1.13 1.17 16.39
CA ARG A 62 -0.54 -0.16 16.44
C ARG A 62 -1.59 -1.19 16.04
N SER A 63 -1.33 -1.97 14.98
CA SER A 63 -2.27 -2.99 14.49
C SER A 63 -1.55 -4.06 13.70
N ASP A 64 -1.95 -5.31 13.90
CA ASP A 64 -1.57 -6.46 13.08
C ASP A 64 -2.70 -6.76 12.07
N ALA A 65 -2.60 -6.17 10.88
CA ALA A 65 -3.63 -6.33 9.86
C ALA A 65 -3.82 -7.79 9.38
N SER A 66 -2.88 -8.71 9.67
CA SER A 66 -3.04 -10.14 9.36
C SER A 66 -4.12 -10.79 10.23
N LYS A 67 -4.47 -10.18 11.38
CA LYS A 67 -5.52 -10.62 12.29
C LYS A 67 -6.81 -9.87 12.01
N PHE A 68 -7.89 -10.64 11.84
CA PHE A 68 -9.19 -10.08 11.44
C PHE A 68 -9.74 -9.08 12.48
N ASP A 69 -9.69 -9.45 13.76
CA ASP A 69 -10.23 -8.62 14.84
C ASP A 69 -9.41 -7.33 15.04
N ASP A 70 -8.07 -7.40 14.86
CA ASP A 70 -7.21 -6.23 14.92
C ASP A 70 -7.51 -5.25 13.76
N ALA A 71 -7.77 -5.77 12.56
CA ALA A 71 -8.15 -4.97 11.41
C ALA A 71 -9.52 -4.28 11.61
N GLN A 72 -10.50 -4.98 12.18
CA GLN A 72 -11.80 -4.39 12.50
C GLN A 72 -11.65 -3.30 13.57
N LYS A 73 -10.93 -3.61 14.67
CA LYS A 73 -10.66 -2.66 15.74
C LYS A 73 -9.96 -1.39 15.23
N LEU A 74 -8.96 -1.55 14.35
CA LEU A 74 -8.26 -0.42 13.73
C LEU A 74 -9.23 0.50 12.99
N VAL A 75 -10.10 -0.05 12.16
CA VAL A 75 -11.09 0.75 11.41
C VAL A 75 -12.04 1.47 12.34
N ASP A 76 -12.51 0.80 13.40
CA ASP A 76 -13.40 1.40 14.39
C ASP A 76 -12.68 2.54 15.15
N ASP A 77 -11.42 2.36 15.55
CA ASP A 77 -10.60 3.38 16.20
C ASP A 77 -10.36 4.60 15.29
N VAL A 78 -10.06 4.38 13.99
CA VAL A 78 -9.85 5.47 13.01
C VAL A 78 -11.16 6.23 12.76
N VAL A 79 -12.29 5.54 12.64
CA VAL A 79 -13.60 6.18 12.47
C VAL A 79 -14.01 6.94 13.74
N ALA A 80 -13.71 6.44 14.92
CA ALA A 80 -13.96 7.15 16.18
C ALA A 80 -13.12 8.44 16.29
N GLU A 81 -11.87 8.42 15.81
CA GLU A 81 -10.95 9.56 15.84
C GLU A 81 -11.27 10.63 14.78
N PHE A 82 -11.52 10.20 13.53
CA PHE A 82 -11.59 11.09 12.37
C PHE A 82 -12.97 11.13 11.69
N GLY A 83 -13.91 10.32 12.15
CA GLY A 83 -15.31 10.30 11.66
C GLY A 83 -15.56 9.40 10.45
N THR A 84 -14.58 9.19 9.60
CA THR A 84 -14.71 8.37 8.37
C THR A 84 -13.36 7.83 7.89
N ILE A 85 -13.39 7.03 6.82
CA ILE A 85 -12.22 6.65 6.02
C ILE A 85 -12.61 6.82 4.55
N ASP A 86 -11.97 7.77 3.85
CA ASP A 86 -12.20 8.02 2.43
C ASP A 86 -11.31 7.17 1.53
N VAL A 87 -10.08 6.88 2.00
CA VAL A 87 -9.07 6.12 1.26
C VAL A 87 -8.44 5.06 2.15
N LEU A 88 -8.36 3.83 1.64
CA LEU A 88 -7.56 2.75 2.22
C LEU A 88 -6.38 2.43 1.32
N VAL A 89 -5.16 2.46 1.86
CA VAL A 89 -3.93 2.01 1.18
C VAL A 89 -3.40 0.76 1.88
N ASN A 90 -3.63 -0.40 1.28
CA ASN A 90 -3.08 -1.68 1.70
C ASN A 90 -1.63 -1.78 1.22
N ASN A 91 -0.69 -1.20 1.99
CA ASN A 91 0.73 -1.14 1.65
C ASN A 91 1.58 -2.14 2.45
N ALA A 92 1.18 -2.53 3.66
CA ALA A 92 1.94 -3.48 4.47
C ALA A 92 2.28 -4.76 3.70
N GLY A 93 3.53 -5.19 3.80
CA GLY A 93 3.98 -6.40 3.13
C GLY A 93 5.40 -6.78 3.53
N ILE A 94 5.68 -8.07 3.39
CA ILE A 94 7.00 -8.68 3.67
C ILE A 94 7.41 -9.58 2.52
N THR A 95 8.69 -9.92 2.48
CA THR A 95 9.24 -11.00 1.66
C THR A 95 9.84 -12.08 2.57
N ARG A 96 9.82 -13.33 2.10
CA ARG A 96 10.52 -14.48 2.65
C ARG A 96 11.05 -15.29 1.48
N ASP A 97 12.10 -14.76 0.87
CA ASP A 97 12.61 -15.26 -0.40
C ASP A 97 13.40 -16.56 -0.18
N ASN A 98 13.05 -17.60 -0.94
CA ASN A 98 13.78 -18.84 -1.01
C ASN A 98 13.36 -19.60 -2.28
N LEU A 99 14.25 -20.46 -2.81
CA LEU A 99 13.85 -21.41 -3.85
C LEU A 99 12.75 -22.35 -3.33
N LEU A 100 11.78 -22.71 -4.16
CA LEU A 100 10.61 -23.48 -3.75
C LEU A 100 10.99 -24.78 -2.99
N MET A 101 12.03 -25.47 -3.42
CA MET A 101 12.49 -26.69 -2.74
C MET A 101 13.02 -26.47 -1.30
N ARG A 102 13.28 -25.24 -0.91
CA ARG A 102 13.77 -24.85 0.43
C ARG A 102 12.81 -23.92 1.16
N MET A 103 11.72 -23.54 0.51
CA MET A 103 10.68 -22.70 1.11
C MET A 103 9.88 -23.53 2.12
N THR A 104 9.77 -23.06 3.36
CA THR A 104 8.96 -23.70 4.38
C THR A 104 7.52 -23.23 4.34
N GLU A 105 6.61 -24.00 4.95
CA GLU A 105 5.20 -23.62 5.09
C GLU A 105 5.07 -22.30 5.85
N GLU A 106 5.88 -22.09 6.91
CA GLU A 106 5.87 -20.86 7.68
C GLU A 106 6.25 -19.63 6.84
N MET A 107 7.27 -19.77 5.97
CA MET A 107 7.68 -18.69 5.04
C MET A 107 6.57 -18.35 4.05
N TRP A 108 5.84 -19.36 3.60
CA TRP A 108 4.68 -19.18 2.72
C TRP A 108 3.53 -18.48 3.46
N ASP A 109 3.14 -19.00 4.60
CA ASP A 109 2.00 -18.51 5.39
C ASP A 109 2.21 -17.08 5.89
N GLU A 110 3.41 -16.76 6.39
CA GLU A 110 3.74 -15.39 6.80
C GLU A 110 3.51 -14.39 5.66
N VAL A 111 3.97 -14.71 4.45
CA VAL A 111 3.84 -13.82 3.29
C VAL A 111 2.39 -13.71 2.84
N ILE A 112 1.65 -14.82 2.74
CA ILE A 112 0.24 -14.79 2.35
C ILE A 112 -0.60 -14.05 3.40
N ASN A 113 -0.40 -14.32 4.67
CA ASN A 113 -1.15 -13.67 5.74
C ASN A 113 -0.87 -12.16 5.83
N THR A 114 0.40 -11.76 5.68
CA THR A 114 0.78 -10.35 5.80
C THR A 114 0.43 -9.56 4.54
N ASN A 115 0.64 -10.11 3.34
CA ASN A 115 0.50 -9.34 2.11
C ASN A 115 -0.92 -9.40 1.51
N LEU A 116 -1.60 -10.55 1.59
CA LEU A 116 -2.89 -10.77 0.92
C LEU A 116 -4.05 -10.78 1.91
N LYS A 117 -3.96 -11.60 2.96
CA LYS A 117 -5.05 -11.72 3.94
C LYS A 117 -5.27 -10.40 4.70
N SER A 118 -4.21 -9.65 5.00
CA SER A 118 -4.32 -8.33 5.62
C SER A 118 -5.15 -7.36 4.77
N ALA A 119 -4.92 -7.33 3.45
CA ALA A 119 -5.68 -6.51 2.53
C ALA A 119 -7.16 -6.92 2.48
N PHE A 120 -7.46 -8.23 2.51
CA PHE A 120 -8.82 -8.73 2.65
C PHE A 120 -9.45 -8.24 3.97
N ASN A 121 -8.78 -8.42 5.11
CA ASN A 121 -9.29 -8.05 6.43
C ASN A 121 -9.67 -6.56 6.48
N LEU A 122 -8.75 -5.68 6.08
CA LEU A 122 -8.97 -4.24 6.10
C LEU A 122 -9.99 -3.77 5.07
N THR A 123 -9.96 -4.33 3.86
CA THR A 123 -10.97 -4.02 2.84
C THR A 123 -12.35 -4.38 3.33
N LYS A 124 -12.51 -5.52 3.99
CA LYS A 124 -13.79 -5.93 4.58
C LYS A 124 -14.22 -4.99 5.71
N ALA A 125 -13.30 -4.58 6.59
CA ALA A 125 -13.61 -3.68 7.70
C ALA A 125 -14.05 -2.29 7.22
N VAL A 126 -13.38 -1.70 6.22
CA VAL A 126 -13.72 -0.36 5.71
C VAL A 126 -14.98 -0.32 4.85
N GLN A 127 -15.49 -1.47 4.40
CA GLN A 127 -16.72 -1.49 3.58
C GLN A 127 -17.89 -0.79 4.28
N ARG A 128 -18.08 -1.04 5.58
CA ARG A 128 -19.22 -0.46 6.31
C ARG A 128 -19.23 1.08 6.30
N PRO A 129 -18.15 1.78 6.72
CA PRO A 129 -18.11 3.24 6.62
C PRO A 129 -18.17 3.75 5.18
N MET A 130 -17.48 3.12 4.21
CA MET A 130 -17.49 3.55 2.81
C MET A 130 -18.87 3.36 2.15
N LEU A 131 -19.57 2.25 2.41
CA LEU A 131 -20.94 2.01 1.92
C LEU A 131 -21.92 3.02 2.49
N LYS A 132 -21.79 3.38 3.77
CA LYS A 132 -22.61 4.43 4.41
C LYS A 132 -22.36 5.79 3.75
N ALA A 133 -21.11 6.12 3.46
CA ALA A 133 -20.73 7.37 2.79
C ALA A 133 -21.04 7.37 1.28
N ARG A 134 -21.24 6.19 0.66
CA ARG A 134 -21.36 5.99 -0.81
C ARG A 134 -20.16 6.59 -1.56
N LYS A 135 -18.98 6.46 -1.00
CA LYS A 135 -17.73 7.03 -1.50
C LYS A 135 -16.55 6.28 -0.90
N GLY A 136 -15.52 6.02 -1.70
CA GLY A 136 -14.27 5.43 -1.21
C GLY A 136 -13.27 5.14 -2.32
N SER A 137 -11.99 5.08 -1.95
CA SER A 137 -10.91 4.59 -2.82
C SER A 137 -10.07 3.58 -2.06
N ILE A 138 -9.97 2.36 -2.60
CA ILE A 138 -9.13 1.29 -2.06
C ILE A 138 -7.95 1.10 -3.01
N ILE A 139 -6.73 1.13 -2.48
CA ILE A 139 -5.49 1.02 -3.25
C ILE A 139 -4.66 -0.12 -2.66
N ASN A 140 -4.41 -1.15 -3.47
CA ASN A 140 -3.65 -2.33 -3.07
C ASN A 140 -2.23 -2.26 -3.63
N MET A 141 -1.19 -2.29 -2.77
CA MET A 141 0.21 -2.35 -3.21
C MET A 141 0.55 -3.77 -3.67
N SER A 142 0.48 -3.99 -4.99
CA SER A 142 0.97 -5.19 -5.66
C SER A 142 2.49 -5.07 -5.92
N SER A 143 2.98 -5.62 -7.01
CA SER A 143 4.36 -5.55 -7.49
C SER A 143 4.41 -6.02 -8.94
N VAL A 144 5.42 -5.59 -9.70
CA VAL A 144 5.74 -6.22 -11.00
C VAL A 144 6.03 -7.72 -10.85
N VAL A 145 6.51 -8.16 -9.69
CA VAL A 145 6.70 -9.58 -9.37
C VAL A 145 5.38 -10.34 -9.32
N GLY A 146 4.29 -9.71 -8.89
CA GLY A 146 2.95 -10.30 -8.93
C GLY A 146 2.40 -10.46 -10.35
N VAL A 147 2.98 -9.78 -11.34
CA VAL A 147 2.57 -9.86 -12.75
C VAL A 147 3.44 -10.84 -13.53
N LYS A 148 4.79 -10.74 -13.42
CA LYS A 148 5.72 -11.55 -14.22
C LYS A 148 6.33 -12.75 -13.49
N GLY A 149 6.18 -12.82 -12.15
CA GLY A 149 6.92 -13.78 -11.32
C GLY A 149 8.38 -13.38 -11.10
N ASN A 150 9.04 -14.07 -10.18
CA ASN A 150 10.49 -13.99 -9.96
C ASN A 150 10.98 -15.27 -9.27
N ALA A 151 12.12 -15.81 -9.71
CA ALA A 151 12.73 -16.97 -9.08
C ALA A 151 13.03 -16.70 -7.60
N GLY A 152 12.72 -17.66 -6.72
CA GLY A 152 12.91 -17.51 -5.26
C GLY A 152 11.81 -16.72 -4.55
N GLN A 153 10.80 -16.23 -5.26
CA GLN A 153 9.73 -15.39 -4.70
C GLN A 153 8.33 -15.95 -4.98
N SER A 154 8.16 -17.27 -5.02
CA SER A 154 6.87 -17.88 -5.37
C SER A 154 5.73 -17.49 -4.42
N ASN A 155 6.00 -17.40 -3.09
CA ASN A 155 5.07 -16.91 -2.07
C ASN A 155 4.71 -15.43 -2.27
N TYR A 156 5.71 -14.59 -2.47
CA TYR A 156 5.54 -13.16 -2.70
C TYR A 156 4.79 -12.89 -4.01
N ALA A 157 5.20 -13.55 -5.10
CA ALA A 157 4.54 -13.47 -6.40
C ALA A 157 3.06 -13.87 -6.29
N ALA A 158 2.76 -15.00 -5.64
CA ALA A 158 1.39 -15.45 -5.40
C ALA A 158 0.57 -14.42 -4.61
N SER A 159 1.13 -13.87 -3.53
CA SER A 159 0.44 -12.86 -2.73
C SER A 159 0.13 -11.58 -3.52
N LYS A 160 1.09 -11.11 -4.34
CA LYS A 160 0.94 -9.87 -5.11
C LYS A 160 0.07 -10.07 -6.37
N ALA A 161 0.09 -11.24 -6.99
CA ALA A 161 -0.86 -11.64 -8.03
C ALA A 161 -2.28 -11.77 -7.47
N GLY A 162 -2.43 -12.35 -6.27
CA GLY A 162 -3.70 -12.45 -5.55
C GLY A 162 -4.34 -11.07 -5.30
N LEU A 163 -3.53 -10.05 -4.96
CA LEU A 163 -4.02 -8.67 -4.82
C LEU A 163 -4.59 -8.10 -6.12
N ILE A 164 -4.03 -8.45 -7.28
CA ILE A 164 -4.55 -8.00 -8.59
C ILE A 164 -5.93 -8.60 -8.86
N GLY A 165 -6.09 -9.91 -8.64
CA GLY A 165 -7.39 -10.59 -8.76
C GLY A 165 -8.41 -10.05 -7.75
N PHE A 166 -8.01 -9.89 -6.49
CA PHE A 166 -8.82 -9.31 -5.42
C PHE A 166 -9.29 -7.90 -5.75
N THR A 167 -8.40 -7.04 -6.26
CA THR A 167 -8.73 -5.68 -6.71
C THR A 167 -9.86 -5.65 -7.73
N LYS A 168 -9.80 -6.51 -8.75
CA LYS A 168 -10.82 -6.58 -9.80
C LYS A 168 -12.18 -7.02 -9.24
N SER A 169 -12.19 -8.01 -8.36
CA SER A 169 -13.41 -8.51 -7.73
C SER A 169 -14.07 -7.43 -6.87
N ILE A 170 -13.30 -6.75 -6.02
CA ILE A 170 -13.81 -5.67 -5.16
C ILE A 170 -14.29 -4.47 -5.98
N ALA A 171 -13.59 -4.13 -7.07
CA ALA A 171 -14.02 -3.08 -7.99
C ALA A 171 -15.41 -3.38 -8.62
N ALA A 172 -15.62 -4.62 -9.05
CA ALA A 172 -16.89 -5.06 -9.60
C ALA A 172 -18.02 -5.06 -8.54
N GLU A 173 -17.73 -5.50 -7.32
CA GLU A 173 -18.69 -5.60 -6.23
C GLU A 173 -19.11 -4.22 -5.69
N LEU A 174 -18.18 -3.30 -5.51
CA LEU A 174 -18.43 -2.03 -4.83
C LEU A 174 -18.65 -0.83 -5.77
N GLY A 175 -18.42 -0.99 -7.08
CA GLY A 175 -18.51 0.09 -8.07
C GLY A 175 -19.88 0.77 -8.10
N SER A 176 -21.00 0.02 -7.97
CA SER A 176 -22.35 0.57 -7.90
C SER A 176 -22.60 1.48 -6.68
N ARG A 177 -21.68 1.47 -5.71
CA ARG A 177 -21.70 2.29 -4.50
C ARG A 177 -20.72 3.46 -4.56
N ASN A 178 -20.15 3.72 -5.76
CA ASN A 178 -19.15 4.76 -5.97
C ASN A 178 -17.88 4.53 -5.12
N ILE A 179 -17.51 3.26 -4.87
CA ILE A 179 -16.28 2.87 -4.20
C ILE A 179 -15.38 2.25 -5.26
N ARG A 180 -14.22 2.84 -5.46
CA ARG A 180 -13.22 2.38 -6.42
C ARG A 180 -12.20 1.47 -5.74
N CYS A 181 -11.69 0.49 -6.45
CA CYS A 181 -10.60 -0.36 -5.99
C CYS A 181 -9.60 -0.54 -7.12
N ASN A 182 -8.33 -0.13 -6.88
CA ASN A 182 -7.25 -0.24 -7.86
C ASN A 182 -6.00 -0.82 -7.19
N ALA A 183 -5.07 -1.34 -8.01
CA ALA A 183 -3.77 -1.78 -7.56
C ALA A 183 -2.68 -0.88 -8.14
N ILE A 184 -1.58 -0.73 -7.41
CA ILE A 184 -0.32 -0.19 -7.90
C ILE A 184 0.67 -1.36 -7.92
N ALA A 185 1.42 -1.51 -9.01
CA ALA A 185 2.49 -2.49 -9.15
C ALA A 185 3.84 -1.78 -9.30
N PRO A 186 4.52 -1.47 -8.18
CA PRO A 186 5.86 -0.90 -8.22
C PRO A 186 6.87 -1.86 -8.87
N GLY A 187 7.83 -1.30 -9.58
CA GLY A 187 9.01 -2.01 -10.05
C GLY A 187 10.12 -2.02 -8.99
N PHE A 188 11.36 -1.78 -9.44
CA PHE A 188 12.48 -1.58 -8.55
C PHE A 188 12.42 -0.15 -7.97
N ILE A 189 12.15 -0.05 -6.66
CA ILE A 189 12.09 1.22 -5.92
C ILE A 189 13.27 1.27 -4.94
N GLU A 190 14.05 2.34 -5.04
CA GLU A 190 15.19 2.60 -4.16
C GLU A 190 14.69 3.00 -2.77
N THR A 191 15.03 2.19 -1.77
CA THR A 191 14.65 2.37 -0.37
C THR A 191 15.81 1.95 0.52
N GLU A 192 15.76 2.21 1.82
CA GLU A 192 16.73 1.71 2.79
C GLU A 192 17.03 0.19 2.64
N MET A 193 16.02 -0.60 2.22
CA MET A 193 16.20 -2.03 1.99
C MET A 193 17.06 -2.34 0.75
N THR A 194 17.03 -1.51 -0.26
CA THR A 194 17.79 -1.70 -1.50
C THR A 194 19.19 -1.09 -1.43
N GLU A 195 19.45 -0.16 -0.52
CA GLU A 195 20.77 0.42 -0.27
C GLU A 195 21.78 -0.62 0.24
N ALA A 196 21.30 -1.68 0.90
CA ALA A 196 22.12 -2.78 1.38
C ALA A 196 22.54 -3.80 0.30
N LEU A 197 22.04 -3.64 -0.94
CA LEU A 197 22.35 -4.54 -2.06
C LEU A 197 23.70 -4.20 -2.70
N ASP A 198 24.34 -5.22 -3.31
CA ASP A 198 25.54 -5.01 -4.10
C ASP A 198 25.29 -4.02 -5.24
N GLN A 199 26.14 -2.99 -5.34
CA GLN A 199 26.01 -1.92 -6.32
C GLN A 199 26.02 -2.45 -7.77
N LYS A 200 26.74 -3.55 -8.05
CA LYS A 200 26.73 -4.18 -9.39
C LYS A 200 25.34 -4.73 -9.73
N VAL A 201 24.67 -5.36 -8.76
CA VAL A 201 23.31 -5.89 -8.95
C VAL A 201 22.33 -4.74 -9.17
N VAL A 202 22.48 -3.64 -8.42
CA VAL A 202 21.66 -2.44 -8.58
C VAL A 202 21.84 -1.81 -9.97
N GLU A 203 23.08 -1.73 -10.45
CA GLU A 203 23.38 -1.21 -11.80
C GLU A 203 22.82 -2.11 -12.91
N GLU A 204 22.91 -3.44 -12.77
CA GLU A 204 22.30 -4.38 -13.70
C GLU A 204 20.79 -4.19 -13.78
N TRP A 205 20.14 -4.02 -12.62
CA TRP A 205 18.69 -3.76 -12.59
C TRP A 205 18.34 -2.42 -13.23
N ARG A 206 19.06 -1.33 -12.91
CA ARG A 206 18.87 -0.01 -13.54
C ARG A 206 19.02 -0.09 -15.07
N ASN A 207 20.03 -0.84 -15.53
CA ASN A 207 20.27 -1.02 -16.98
C ASN A 207 19.14 -1.77 -17.69
N GLY A 208 18.45 -2.67 -16.99
CA GLY A 208 17.27 -3.38 -17.48
C GLY A 208 15.99 -2.53 -17.53
N ILE A 209 15.96 -1.38 -16.81
CA ILE A 209 14.79 -0.49 -16.78
C ILE A 209 14.88 0.50 -17.98
N PRO A 210 13.83 0.66 -18.80
CA PRO A 210 13.83 1.65 -19.91
C PRO A 210 14.20 3.07 -19.49
N LEU A 211 13.68 3.57 -18.34
CA LEU A 211 14.03 4.90 -17.82
C LEU A 211 15.42 4.97 -17.18
N LYS A 212 16.22 3.88 -17.17
CA LYS A 212 17.62 3.81 -16.72
C LYS A 212 17.87 4.29 -15.29
N ARG A 213 16.87 4.23 -14.44
CA ARG A 213 16.96 4.51 -13.01
C ARG A 213 16.01 3.61 -12.21
N GLY A 214 16.31 3.42 -10.95
CA GLY A 214 15.31 2.95 -9.98
C GLY A 214 14.23 4.01 -9.76
N GLY A 215 13.05 3.59 -9.41
CA GLY A 215 12.00 4.49 -8.93
C GLY A 215 12.33 4.96 -7.51
N GLN A 216 11.88 6.15 -7.16
CA GLN A 216 11.93 6.64 -5.79
C GLN A 216 10.60 6.38 -5.09
N PRO A 217 10.54 6.28 -3.75
CA PRO A 217 9.28 6.15 -3.02
C PRO A 217 8.22 7.19 -3.40
N ILE A 218 8.65 8.41 -3.72
CA ILE A 218 7.75 9.49 -4.17
C ILE A 218 7.08 9.18 -5.53
N ASP A 219 7.72 8.43 -6.42
CA ASP A 219 7.11 8.03 -7.69
C ASP A 219 5.85 7.17 -7.44
N VAL A 220 5.90 6.31 -6.40
CA VAL A 220 4.76 5.49 -5.98
C VAL A 220 3.72 6.30 -5.19
N ALA A 221 4.18 7.23 -4.36
CA ALA A 221 3.32 8.11 -3.58
C ALA A 221 2.46 9.00 -4.49
N ASN A 222 3.03 9.58 -5.56
CA ASN A 222 2.31 10.37 -6.55
C ASN A 222 1.21 9.56 -7.26
N ALA A 223 1.52 8.32 -7.65
CA ALA A 223 0.52 7.42 -8.23
C ALA A 223 -0.60 7.07 -7.22
N THR A 224 -0.25 6.94 -5.94
CA THR A 224 -1.21 6.70 -4.85
C THR A 224 -2.13 7.90 -4.67
N VAL A 225 -1.59 9.12 -4.62
CA VAL A 225 -2.36 10.36 -4.53
C VAL A 225 -3.31 10.51 -5.72
N PHE A 226 -2.85 10.24 -6.94
CA PHE A 226 -3.70 10.23 -8.12
C PHE A 226 -4.89 9.27 -7.96
N LEU A 227 -4.66 8.01 -7.58
CA LEU A 227 -5.72 7.02 -7.39
C LEU A 227 -6.61 7.31 -6.17
N ALA A 228 -6.12 8.03 -5.15
CA ALA A 228 -6.88 8.49 -3.99
C ALA A 228 -7.77 9.70 -4.31
N SER A 229 -7.38 10.50 -5.30
CA SER A 229 -8.05 11.75 -5.66
C SER A 229 -9.23 11.56 -6.61
N ASP A 230 -9.97 12.63 -6.83
CA ASP A 230 -11.09 12.66 -7.77
C ASP A 230 -10.63 12.70 -9.24
N MET A 231 -9.33 12.92 -9.51
CA MET A 231 -8.74 12.81 -10.85
C MET A 231 -8.88 11.40 -11.44
N SER A 232 -9.02 10.37 -10.60
CA SER A 232 -9.22 8.98 -10.99
C SER A 232 -10.68 8.51 -10.80
N ALA A 233 -11.65 9.42 -10.77
CA ALA A 233 -13.05 9.11 -10.48
C ALA A 233 -13.67 8.03 -11.39
N TYR A 234 -13.18 7.90 -12.63
CA TYR A 234 -13.66 6.88 -13.59
C TYR A 234 -12.68 5.71 -13.78
N ILE A 235 -11.75 5.50 -12.80
CA ILE A 235 -10.75 4.42 -12.83
C ILE A 235 -11.02 3.46 -11.67
N THR A 236 -11.38 2.22 -12.00
CA THR A 236 -11.55 1.13 -11.03
C THR A 236 -11.18 -0.21 -11.64
N GLY A 237 -10.74 -1.18 -10.83
CA GLY A 237 -10.32 -2.51 -11.27
C GLY A 237 -8.97 -2.54 -12.00
N GLN A 238 -8.22 -1.43 -12.04
CA GLN A 238 -6.98 -1.32 -12.79
C GLN A 238 -5.75 -1.64 -11.94
N THR A 239 -4.69 -2.07 -12.62
CA THR A 239 -3.34 -2.20 -12.03
C THR A 239 -2.43 -1.19 -12.72
N LEU A 240 -2.01 -0.16 -11.98
CA LEU A 240 -1.10 0.87 -12.47
C LEU A 240 0.34 0.45 -12.20
N HIS A 241 1.13 0.24 -13.25
CA HIS A 241 2.54 -0.07 -13.12
C HIS A 241 3.35 1.22 -12.89
N VAL A 242 4.12 1.26 -11.78
CA VAL A 242 5.08 2.33 -11.46
C VAL A 242 6.47 1.72 -11.48
N CYS A 243 6.99 1.47 -12.67
CA CYS A 243 8.15 0.59 -12.85
C CYS A 243 9.18 1.09 -13.87
N GLY A 244 9.08 2.33 -14.34
CA GLY A 244 10.00 2.89 -15.33
C GLY A 244 10.03 2.15 -16.67
N GLY A 245 8.97 1.40 -17.00
CA GLY A 245 8.87 0.57 -18.21
C GLY A 245 9.44 -0.85 -18.05
N MET A 246 9.83 -1.27 -16.83
CA MET A 246 10.32 -2.63 -16.56
C MET A 246 9.30 -3.71 -16.99
N LEU A 247 8.03 -3.39 -16.97
CA LEU A 247 6.92 -4.22 -17.40
C LEU A 247 5.97 -3.39 -18.26
N MET A 248 5.84 -3.78 -19.51
CA MET A 248 4.96 -3.17 -20.51
C MET A 248 4.03 -4.22 -21.10
#